data_c27abfcdbf90836fc898fb1e2ad701f4
#
_entry.id   c27abfcdbf90836fc898fb1e2ad701f4
#
_cell.length_a   1.000
_cell.length_b   1.000
_cell.length_c   1.000
_cell.angle_alpha   90.00
_cell.angle_beta   90.00
_cell.angle_gamma   90.00
#
_symmetry.space_group_name_H-M   'P 1'
#
loop_
_entity.id
_entity.type
_entity.pdbx_description
1 polymer ?
#
loop_
_entity_poly.entity_id
_entity_poly.type
_entity_poly.pdbx_seq_one_letter_code
_entity_poly.pdbx_strand_id
1 'polypeptide(L)'
;MRFEEGSFTSVLEKAKQEKRMVFVDCYTSWCGPCKLMLQDVFSREDVGQFMNARFVNLKLDMEKGEGPELARKYQVKVYPTFLILNENGEVIHRMVGGMKVEDFLQNVQDGTGEYSLYSYEKRYAGGERDSRFVYKYIETLSKAFMKERIEQVLHEYWATLANQEKSNRENWSLVKRFVRDPLLPEYEYLLEHKGDFEAVVGKENVDRKIYDDLYPLIANNCNEIIFNEKADASQLLASYKRWITISNIERGDYLSDIVDFKEAFLADDLKKALKMYDKKFALLDN
;
A
#
# COMPACT_ATOMS: atom_id res chain seq x y z
N MET A 1 -27.23 10.27 -1.79
CA MET A 1 -27.11 9.05 -2.62
C MET A 1 -28.19 8.06 -2.19
N ARG A 2 -28.83 7.34 -3.14
CA ARG A 2 -29.88 6.37 -2.84
C ARG A 2 -29.30 4.96 -2.91
N PHE A 3 -29.45 4.21 -1.83
CA PHE A 3 -29.07 2.79 -1.77
C PHE A 3 -30.30 1.92 -1.97
N GLU A 4 -30.15 0.83 -2.71
CA GLU A 4 -31.19 -0.17 -2.91
C GLU A 4 -31.37 -1.03 -1.66
N GLU A 5 -32.62 -1.41 -1.41
CA GLU A 5 -32.98 -2.41 -0.41
C GLU A 5 -33.11 -3.76 -1.10
N GLY A 6 -32.58 -4.82 -0.49
CA GLY A 6 -32.65 -6.17 -1.04
C GLY A 6 -31.33 -6.94 -1.01
N SER A 7 -31.32 -8.12 -1.61
CA SER A 7 -30.13 -8.97 -1.69
C SER A 7 -29.16 -8.51 -2.76
N PHE A 8 -27.90 -8.91 -2.63
CA PHE A 8 -26.88 -8.66 -3.65
C PHE A 8 -27.31 -9.19 -5.03
N THR A 9 -27.95 -10.37 -5.07
CA THR A 9 -28.48 -10.97 -6.31
C THR A 9 -29.53 -10.07 -6.96
N SER A 10 -30.51 -9.56 -6.19
CA SER A 10 -31.57 -8.70 -6.74
C SER A 10 -31.00 -7.38 -7.29
N VAL A 11 -29.93 -6.85 -6.67
CA VAL A 11 -29.26 -5.65 -7.15
C VAL A 11 -28.52 -5.92 -8.46
N LEU A 12 -27.86 -7.06 -8.62
CA LEU A 12 -27.25 -7.45 -9.90
C LEU A 12 -28.29 -7.63 -11.01
N GLU A 13 -29.44 -8.27 -10.71
CA GLU A 13 -30.52 -8.42 -11.68
C GLU A 13 -31.06 -7.05 -12.13
N LYS A 14 -31.27 -6.14 -11.20
CA LYS A 14 -31.67 -4.76 -11.49
C LYS A 14 -30.63 -4.04 -12.36
N ALA A 15 -29.34 -4.14 -12.00
CA ALA A 15 -28.26 -3.54 -12.77
C ALA A 15 -28.22 -4.07 -14.22
N LYS A 16 -28.44 -5.37 -14.40
CA LYS A 16 -28.52 -6.02 -15.71
C LYS A 16 -29.69 -5.52 -16.54
N GLN A 17 -30.88 -5.39 -15.93
CA GLN A 17 -32.08 -4.87 -16.59
C GLN A 17 -31.89 -3.39 -17.01
N GLU A 18 -31.29 -2.58 -16.15
CA GLU A 18 -31.05 -1.16 -16.38
C GLU A 18 -29.77 -0.88 -17.18
N LYS A 19 -28.97 -1.89 -17.51
CA LYS A 19 -27.63 -1.76 -18.17
C LYS A 19 -26.71 -0.79 -17.44
N ARG A 20 -26.65 -0.93 -16.12
CA ARG A 20 -25.88 -0.06 -15.23
C ARG A 20 -24.88 -0.89 -14.43
N MET A 21 -23.79 -0.25 -14.00
CA MET A 21 -22.86 -0.86 -13.06
C MET A 21 -23.45 -0.86 -11.64
N VAL A 22 -22.90 -1.70 -10.78
CA VAL A 22 -23.22 -1.73 -9.35
C VAL A 22 -22.11 -1.03 -8.58
N PHE A 23 -22.50 -0.15 -7.67
CA PHE A 23 -21.62 0.38 -6.65
C PHE A 23 -21.96 -0.27 -5.32
N VAL A 24 -20.97 -0.87 -4.64
CA VAL A 24 -21.16 -1.51 -3.34
C VAL A 24 -20.34 -0.79 -2.28
N ASP A 25 -21.00 -0.23 -1.27
CA ASP A 25 -20.39 0.25 -0.03
C ASP A 25 -20.28 -0.91 0.95
N CYS A 26 -19.08 -1.48 1.06
CA CYS A 26 -18.74 -2.54 2.00
C CYS A 26 -18.33 -1.93 3.34
N TYR A 27 -19.19 -2.05 4.35
CA TYR A 27 -19.00 -1.43 5.65
C TYR A 27 -19.15 -2.42 6.82
N THR A 28 -18.86 -1.97 8.03
CA THR A 28 -19.24 -2.63 9.28
C THR A 28 -19.87 -1.60 10.23
N SER A 29 -20.70 -2.06 11.16
CA SER A 29 -21.45 -1.18 12.08
C SER A 29 -20.56 -0.36 13.05
N TRP A 30 -19.37 -0.86 13.36
CA TRP A 30 -18.38 -0.22 14.24
C TRP A 30 -17.39 0.70 13.49
N CYS A 31 -17.35 0.67 12.15
CA CYS A 31 -16.41 1.41 11.33
C CYS A 31 -16.65 2.92 11.39
N GLY A 32 -15.77 3.64 12.05
CA GLY A 32 -15.82 5.10 12.15
C GLY A 32 -15.73 5.81 10.79
N PRO A 33 -14.70 5.53 9.96
CA PRO A 33 -14.59 6.13 8.63
C PRO A 33 -15.79 5.85 7.71
N CYS A 34 -16.45 4.68 7.85
CA CYS A 34 -17.67 4.36 7.09
C CYS A 34 -18.83 5.31 7.45
N LYS A 35 -18.96 5.64 8.75
CA LYS A 35 -19.98 6.59 9.22
C LYS A 35 -19.72 7.99 8.67
N LEU A 36 -18.46 8.43 8.65
CA LEU A 36 -18.08 9.72 8.06
C LEU A 36 -18.39 9.75 6.54
N MET A 37 -18.10 8.67 5.79
CA MET A 37 -18.48 8.59 4.38
C MET A 37 -19.99 8.74 4.17
N LEU A 38 -20.80 8.08 5.01
CA LEU A 38 -22.25 8.19 4.94
C LEU A 38 -22.72 9.62 5.23
N GLN A 39 -22.15 10.26 6.26
CA GLN A 39 -22.54 11.57 6.77
C GLN A 39 -22.07 12.72 5.87
N ASP A 40 -20.80 12.68 5.42
CA ASP A 40 -20.15 13.83 4.80
C ASP A 40 -20.07 13.74 3.26
N VAL A 41 -20.17 12.51 2.71
CA VAL A 41 -20.05 12.26 1.27
C VAL A 41 -21.37 11.79 0.66
N PHE A 42 -21.95 10.69 1.15
CA PHE A 42 -23.13 10.08 0.51
C PHE A 42 -24.42 10.83 0.80
N SER A 43 -24.47 11.67 1.82
CA SER A 43 -25.62 12.56 2.11
C SER A 43 -25.73 13.73 1.14
N ARG A 44 -24.65 14.08 0.46
CA ARG A 44 -24.63 15.24 -0.44
C ARG A 44 -25.48 15.00 -1.69
N GLU A 45 -26.17 16.05 -2.10
CA GLU A 45 -27.07 16.01 -3.26
C GLU A 45 -26.31 15.80 -4.57
N ASP A 46 -25.19 16.51 -4.77
CA ASP A 46 -24.35 16.41 -5.97
C ASP A 46 -23.75 15.00 -6.13
N VAL A 47 -23.25 14.40 -5.04
CA VAL A 47 -22.81 13.00 -5.01
C VAL A 47 -23.97 12.06 -5.33
N GLY A 48 -25.14 12.30 -4.73
CA GLY A 48 -26.34 11.51 -4.99
C GLY A 48 -26.77 11.55 -6.45
N GLN A 49 -26.80 12.73 -7.06
CA GLN A 49 -27.14 12.90 -8.49
C GLN A 49 -26.13 12.16 -9.38
N PHE A 50 -24.83 12.33 -9.14
CA PHE A 50 -23.77 11.68 -9.90
C PHE A 50 -23.85 10.14 -9.82
N MET A 51 -23.97 9.61 -8.61
CA MET A 51 -23.96 8.16 -8.35
C MET A 51 -25.25 7.48 -8.81
N ASN A 52 -26.42 8.07 -8.50
CA ASN A 52 -27.71 7.48 -8.87
C ASN A 52 -27.96 7.46 -10.38
N ALA A 53 -27.32 8.35 -11.15
CA ALA A 53 -27.41 8.34 -12.60
C ALA A 53 -26.60 7.21 -13.26
N ARG A 54 -25.55 6.71 -12.57
CA ARG A 54 -24.58 5.79 -13.16
C ARG A 54 -24.64 4.38 -12.59
N PHE A 55 -25.05 4.25 -11.33
CA PHE A 55 -24.95 3.00 -10.59
C PHE A 55 -26.29 2.60 -9.98
N VAL A 56 -26.47 1.29 -9.85
CA VAL A 56 -27.34 0.71 -8.83
C VAL A 56 -26.50 0.59 -7.56
N ASN A 57 -26.83 1.39 -6.54
CA ASN A 57 -25.99 1.50 -5.34
C ASN A 57 -26.50 0.54 -4.27
N LEU A 58 -25.62 -0.25 -3.70
CA LEU A 58 -25.87 -1.16 -2.58
C LEU A 58 -24.99 -0.78 -1.39
N LYS A 59 -25.54 -0.85 -0.19
CA LYS A 59 -24.81 -0.74 1.06
C LYS A 59 -24.90 -2.05 1.81
N LEU A 60 -23.77 -2.67 2.14
CA LEU A 60 -23.73 -4.00 2.68
C LEU A 60 -22.87 -4.11 3.94
N ASP A 61 -23.48 -4.55 5.06
CA ASP A 61 -22.74 -4.85 6.29
C ASP A 61 -21.99 -6.18 6.11
N MET A 62 -20.67 -6.11 6.06
CA MET A 62 -19.79 -7.25 5.79
C MET A 62 -19.75 -8.29 6.92
N GLU A 63 -20.39 -8.01 8.06
CA GLU A 63 -20.49 -8.92 9.20
C GLU A 63 -21.89 -9.52 9.35
N LYS A 64 -22.88 -9.10 8.54
CA LYS A 64 -24.27 -9.55 8.66
C LYS A 64 -24.84 -10.08 7.34
N GLY A 65 -25.84 -10.96 7.47
CA GLY A 65 -26.55 -11.51 6.31
C GLY A 65 -25.61 -12.19 5.30
N GLU A 66 -25.67 -11.75 4.03
CA GLU A 66 -24.81 -12.23 2.94
C GLU A 66 -23.40 -11.59 2.94
N GLY A 67 -23.18 -10.58 3.80
CA GLY A 67 -21.93 -9.83 3.87
C GLY A 67 -20.68 -10.68 4.07
N PRO A 68 -20.63 -11.62 5.04
CA PRO A 68 -19.45 -12.46 5.26
C PRO A 68 -19.03 -13.32 4.05
N GLU A 69 -20.01 -13.79 3.27
CA GLU A 69 -19.73 -14.54 2.05
C GLU A 69 -19.16 -13.61 0.95
N LEU A 70 -19.78 -12.46 0.76
CA LEU A 70 -19.34 -11.47 -0.22
C LEU A 70 -17.99 -10.84 0.16
N ALA A 71 -17.72 -10.66 1.45
CA ALA A 71 -16.42 -10.22 1.93
C ALA A 71 -15.30 -11.21 1.53
N ARG A 72 -15.54 -12.52 1.67
CA ARG A 72 -14.60 -13.55 1.20
C ARG A 72 -14.48 -13.56 -0.32
N LYS A 73 -15.62 -13.55 -1.04
CA LYS A 73 -15.65 -13.56 -2.51
C LYS A 73 -14.84 -12.41 -3.11
N TYR A 74 -15.02 -11.19 -2.58
CA TYR A 74 -14.36 -9.99 -3.07
C TYR A 74 -13.10 -9.63 -2.30
N GLN A 75 -12.63 -10.47 -1.38
CA GLN A 75 -11.44 -10.24 -0.56
C GLN A 75 -11.45 -8.87 0.14
N VAL A 76 -12.58 -8.51 0.74
CA VAL A 76 -12.73 -7.28 1.53
C VAL A 76 -12.18 -7.52 2.93
N LYS A 77 -11.03 -6.92 3.24
CA LYS A 77 -10.30 -7.10 4.50
C LYS A 77 -10.25 -5.84 5.37
N VAL A 78 -10.58 -4.67 4.80
CA VAL A 78 -10.52 -3.36 5.45
C VAL A 78 -11.76 -2.53 5.12
N TYR A 79 -12.12 -1.58 5.98
CA TYR A 79 -13.36 -0.80 5.85
C TYR A 79 -13.12 0.70 5.99
N PRO A 80 -13.84 1.55 5.18
CA PRO A 80 -14.73 1.14 4.10
C PRO A 80 -13.95 0.60 2.89
N THR A 81 -14.56 -0.32 2.16
CA THR A 81 -14.14 -0.71 0.81
C THR A 81 -15.31 -0.47 -0.13
N PHE A 82 -15.04 0.19 -1.25
CA PHE A 82 -16.02 0.45 -2.30
C PHE A 82 -15.68 -0.37 -3.53
N LEU A 83 -16.68 -1.09 -4.04
CA LEU A 83 -16.53 -1.87 -5.26
C LEU A 83 -17.38 -1.27 -6.37
N ILE A 84 -16.83 -1.17 -7.55
CA ILE A 84 -17.57 -0.95 -8.78
C ILE A 84 -17.57 -2.29 -9.51
N LEU A 85 -18.77 -2.83 -9.75
CA LEU A 85 -18.96 -4.11 -10.41
C LEU A 85 -19.71 -3.92 -11.73
N ASN A 86 -19.43 -4.76 -12.71
CA ASN A 86 -20.30 -4.88 -13.87
C ASN A 86 -21.61 -5.64 -13.50
N GLU A 87 -22.52 -5.75 -14.45
CA GLU A 87 -23.80 -6.43 -14.29
C GLU A 87 -23.70 -7.94 -14.05
N ASN A 88 -22.52 -8.53 -14.22
CA ASN A 88 -22.25 -9.94 -13.89
C ASN A 88 -21.62 -10.10 -12.50
N GLY A 89 -21.38 -9.01 -11.78
CA GLY A 89 -20.73 -8.99 -10.47
C GLY A 89 -19.21 -9.14 -10.51
N GLU A 90 -18.58 -8.88 -11.64
CA GLU A 90 -17.12 -8.83 -11.77
C GLU A 90 -16.59 -7.45 -11.35
N VAL A 91 -15.46 -7.44 -10.65
CA VAL A 91 -14.85 -6.19 -10.15
C VAL A 91 -14.25 -5.39 -11.31
N ILE A 92 -14.79 -4.20 -11.55
CA ILE A 92 -14.24 -3.21 -12.48
C ILE A 92 -13.23 -2.31 -11.77
N HIS A 93 -13.59 -1.90 -10.54
CA HIS A 93 -12.70 -1.06 -9.73
C HIS A 93 -12.91 -1.28 -8.24
N ARG A 94 -11.87 -0.96 -7.46
CA ARG A 94 -11.89 -1.02 -6.00
C ARG A 94 -11.25 0.23 -5.42
N MET A 95 -11.86 0.80 -4.39
CA MET A 95 -11.35 1.91 -3.61
C MET A 95 -11.42 1.54 -2.14
N VAL A 96 -10.44 1.98 -1.34
CA VAL A 96 -10.36 1.63 0.09
C VAL A 96 -10.09 2.86 0.93
N GLY A 97 -10.76 2.93 2.08
CA GLY A 97 -10.61 4.00 3.06
C GLY A 97 -11.59 5.14 2.88
N GLY A 98 -11.73 5.94 3.95
CA GLY A 98 -12.50 7.19 3.90
C GLY A 98 -11.80 8.24 3.04
N MET A 99 -12.56 9.04 2.30
CA MET A 99 -12.03 10.08 1.43
C MET A 99 -12.94 11.30 1.37
N LYS A 100 -12.41 12.45 0.93
CA LYS A 100 -13.20 13.65 0.70
C LYS A 100 -14.06 13.48 -0.56
N VAL A 101 -15.06 14.36 -0.71
CA VAL A 101 -16.01 14.33 -1.82
C VAL A 101 -15.32 14.36 -3.18
N GLU A 102 -14.38 15.29 -3.36
CA GLU A 102 -13.66 15.48 -4.60
C GLU A 102 -12.86 14.23 -4.98
N ASP A 103 -12.13 13.66 -4.00
CA ASP A 103 -11.35 12.44 -4.18
C ASP A 103 -12.25 11.24 -4.48
N PHE A 104 -13.41 11.14 -3.81
CA PHE A 104 -14.37 10.07 -4.05
C PHE A 104 -14.92 10.12 -5.48
N LEU A 105 -15.40 11.27 -5.91
CA LEU A 105 -15.96 11.45 -7.26
C LEU A 105 -14.90 11.21 -8.35
N GLN A 106 -13.67 11.71 -8.14
CA GLN A 106 -12.56 11.47 -9.06
C GLN A 106 -12.21 9.98 -9.16
N ASN A 107 -12.09 9.29 -8.01
CA ASN A 107 -11.80 7.85 -8.01
C ASN A 107 -12.92 7.03 -8.67
N VAL A 108 -14.19 7.40 -8.48
CA VAL A 108 -15.31 6.74 -9.16
C VAL A 108 -15.25 6.99 -10.67
N GLN A 109 -14.93 8.20 -11.10
CA GLN A 109 -14.77 8.54 -12.51
C GLN A 109 -13.63 7.77 -13.15
N ASP A 110 -12.46 7.74 -12.51
CA ASP A 110 -11.30 6.95 -12.94
C ASP A 110 -11.64 5.45 -13.01
N GLY A 111 -12.37 4.97 -12.00
CA GLY A 111 -12.76 3.57 -11.85
C GLY A 111 -13.80 3.08 -12.86
N THR A 112 -14.42 3.96 -13.61
CA THR A 112 -15.39 3.60 -14.69
C THR A 112 -14.82 3.74 -16.10
N GLY A 113 -13.57 4.21 -16.22
CA GLY A 113 -12.91 4.48 -17.50
C GLY A 113 -11.65 3.64 -17.74
N GLU A 114 -10.77 4.22 -18.55
CA GLU A 114 -9.49 3.63 -18.92
C GLU A 114 -8.51 3.47 -17.73
N TYR A 115 -8.74 4.19 -16.64
CA TYR A 115 -7.95 4.14 -15.41
C TYR A 115 -8.54 3.17 -14.37
N SER A 116 -9.54 2.38 -14.75
CA SER A 116 -10.09 1.32 -13.87
C SER A 116 -9.09 0.19 -13.63
N LEU A 117 -9.21 -0.47 -12.50
CA LEU A 117 -8.39 -1.65 -12.18
C LEU A 117 -8.50 -2.72 -13.27
N TYR A 118 -9.71 -2.99 -13.75
CA TYR A 118 -9.97 -3.93 -14.86
C TYR A 118 -9.23 -3.52 -16.14
N SER A 119 -9.24 -2.24 -16.51
CA SER A 119 -8.54 -1.74 -17.69
C SER A 119 -7.02 -1.92 -17.57
N TYR A 120 -6.46 -1.57 -16.41
CA TYR A 120 -5.03 -1.79 -16.13
C TYR A 120 -4.65 -3.26 -16.20
N GLU A 121 -5.42 -4.15 -15.55
CA GLU A 121 -5.19 -5.61 -15.60
C GLU A 121 -5.21 -6.14 -17.04
N LYS A 122 -6.19 -5.74 -17.83
CA LYS A 122 -6.33 -6.17 -19.22
C LYS A 122 -5.16 -5.69 -20.08
N ARG A 123 -4.75 -4.44 -19.96
CA ARG A 123 -3.63 -3.85 -20.68
C ARG A 123 -2.31 -4.50 -20.27
N TYR A 124 -2.12 -4.72 -18.97
CA TYR A 124 -0.95 -5.41 -18.43
C TYR A 124 -0.87 -6.86 -18.92
N ALA A 125 -1.96 -7.61 -18.92
CA ALA A 125 -2.07 -8.95 -19.47
C ALA A 125 -1.81 -8.96 -20.99
N GLY A 126 -2.16 -7.86 -21.69
CA GLY A 126 -1.85 -7.63 -23.11
C GLY A 126 -0.39 -7.28 -23.41
N GLY A 127 0.47 -7.21 -22.39
CA GLY A 127 1.92 -7.00 -22.55
C GLY A 127 2.37 -5.53 -22.42
N GLU A 128 1.49 -4.60 -22.05
CA GLU A 128 1.91 -3.20 -21.85
C GLU A 128 2.83 -3.07 -20.63
N ARG A 129 4.03 -2.52 -20.85
CA ARG A 129 5.13 -2.46 -19.86
C ARG A 129 5.84 -1.10 -19.84
N ASP A 130 5.22 -0.05 -20.40
CA ASP A 130 5.75 1.32 -20.27
C ASP A 130 5.85 1.72 -18.79
N SER A 131 6.93 2.38 -18.39
CA SER A 131 7.19 2.72 -16.98
C SER A 131 6.11 3.60 -16.36
N ARG A 132 5.55 4.54 -17.12
CA ARG A 132 4.47 5.42 -16.64
C ARG A 132 3.18 4.64 -16.47
N PHE A 133 2.88 3.72 -17.41
CA PHE A 133 1.74 2.83 -17.29
C PHE A 133 1.86 1.94 -16.06
N VAL A 134 3.01 1.27 -15.86
CA VAL A 134 3.24 0.39 -14.69
C VAL A 134 3.15 1.17 -13.38
N TYR A 135 3.72 2.39 -13.32
CA TYR A 135 3.60 3.25 -12.15
C TYR A 135 2.13 3.54 -11.81
N LYS A 136 1.32 3.92 -12.79
CA LYS A 136 -0.10 4.22 -12.60
C LYS A 136 -0.92 2.98 -12.22
N TYR A 137 -0.59 1.85 -12.80
CA TYR A 137 -1.22 0.60 -12.44
C TYR A 137 -0.92 0.21 -10.98
N ILE A 138 0.35 0.24 -10.56
CA ILE A 138 0.73 -0.04 -9.17
C ILE A 138 0.11 1.01 -8.22
N GLU A 139 0.04 2.28 -8.60
CA GLU A 139 -0.66 3.30 -7.82
C GLU A 139 -2.15 2.95 -7.61
N THR A 140 -2.81 2.44 -8.65
CA THR A 140 -4.20 1.98 -8.57
C THR A 140 -4.35 0.76 -7.67
N LEU A 141 -3.45 -0.22 -7.79
CA LEU A 141 -3.39 -1.38 -6.89
C LEU A 141 -3.16 -0.98 -5.43
N SER A 142 -2.31 0.03 -5.21
CA SER A 142 -2.03 0.56 -3.87
C SER A 142 -3.27 1.20 -3.23
N LYS A 143 -4.02 2.00 -4.00
CA LYS A 143 -5.31 2.56 -3.55
C LYS A 143 -6.37 1.49 -3.30
N ALA A 144 -6.25 0.35 -3.97
CA ALA A 144 -7.11 -0.82 -3.79
C ALA A 144 -6.64 -1.78 -2.67
N PHE A 145 -5.54 -1.49 -1.97
CA PHE A 145 -4.91 -2.34 -0.94
C PHE A 145 -4.59 -3.77 -1.42
N MET A 146 -4.08 -3.89 -2.65
CA MET A 146 -3.75 -5.17 -3.29
C MET A 146 -2.23 -5.43 -3.22
N LYS A 147 -1.70 -5.60 -1.99
CA LYS A 147 -0.26 -5.70 -1.73
C LYS A 147 0.41 -6.81 -2.52
N GLU A 148 -0.13 -8.01 -2.48
CA GLU A 148 0.43 -9.18 -3.16
C GLU A 148 0.50 -8.97 -4.69
N ARG A 149 -0.50 -8.28 -5.26
CA ARG A 149 -0.49 -7.96 -6.69
C ARG A 149 0.51 -6.88 -7.04
N ILE A 150 0.74 -5.91 -6.16
CA ILE A 150 1.80 -4.91 -6.33
C ILE A 150 3.16 -5.59 -6.42
N GLU A 151 3.49 -6.48 -5.47
CA GLU A 151 4.75 -7.20 -5.44
C GLU A 151 4.94 -8.05 -6.69
N GLN A 152 3.91 -8.76 -7.14
CA GLN A 152 3.94 -9.53 -8.36
C GLN A 152 4.20 -8.66 -9.60
N VAL A 153 3.47 -7.55 -9.77
CA VAL A 153 3.62 -6.64 -10.89
C VAL A 153 5.00 -5.98 -10.89
N LEU A 154 5.49 -5.58 -9.71
CA LEU A 154 6.85 -5.05 -9.54
C LEU A 154 7.88 -6.05 -10.03
N HIS A 155 7.82 -7.28 -9.52
CA HIS A 155 8.78 -8.33 -9.85
C HIS A 155 8.76 -8.68 -11.35
N GLU A 156 7.57 -8.91 -11.91
CA GLU A 156 7.40 -9.20 -13.34
C GLU A 156 7.94 -8.06 -14.22
N TYR A 157 7.61 -6.81 -13.89
CA TYR A 157 8.10 -5.64 -14.62
C TYR A 157 9.61 -5.49 -14.51
N TRP A 158 10.16 -5.63 -13.29
CA TRP A 158 11.60 -5.51 -13.02
C TRP A 158 12.43 -6.51 -13.83
N ALA A 159 11.90 -7.73 -14.01
CA ALA A 159 12.52 -8.77 -14.82
C ALA A 159 12.59 -8.44 -16.31
N THR A 160 11.75 -7.52 -16.82
CA THR A 160 11.77 -7.08 -18.22
C THR A 160 12.80 -5.98 -18.51
N LEU A 161 13.33 -5.31 -17.47
CA LEU A 161 14.18 -4.15 -17.60
C LEU A 161 15.65 -4.53 -17.80
N ALA A 162 16.33 -3.87 -18.74
CA ALA A 162 17.79 -3.86 -18.77
C ALA A 162 18.37 -3.11 -17.56
N ASN A 163 19.60 -3.43 -17.16
CA ASN A 163 20.20 -2.84 -15.95
C ASN A 163 20.21 -1.30 -15.96
N GLN A 164 20.50 -0.68 -17.10
CA GLN A 164 20.49 0.79 -17.23
C GLN A 164 19.08 1.40 -17.07
N GLU A 165 18.03 0.65 -17.39
CA GLU A 165 16.65 1.12 -17.26
C GLU A 165 16.18 1.10 -15.80
N LYS A 166 16.67 0.14 -14.99
CA LYS A 166 16.31 -0.02 -13.59
C LYS A 166 16.59 1.23 -12.76
N SER A 167 17.69 1.93 -13.03
CA SER A 167 18.09 3.14 -12.29
C SER A 167 17.72 4.45 -12.99
N ASN A 168 16.97 4.41 -14.10
CA ASN A 168 16.56 5.63 -14.80
C ASN A 168 15.55 6.47 -13.97
N ARG A 169 15.32 7.73 -14.39
CA ARG A 169 14.47 8.68 -13.66
C ARG A 169 13.00 8.24 -13.58
N GLU A 170 12.49 7.60 -14.61
CA GLU A 170 11.12 7.09 -14.65
C GLU A 170 10.92 5.98 -13.62
N ASN A 171 11.81 5.01 -13.60
CA ASN A 171 11.77 3.88 -12.68
C ASN A 171 12.13 4.26 -11.24
N TRP A 172 12.94 5.33 -11.05
CA TRP A 172 13.15 5.88 -9.72
C TRP A 172 11.87 6.28 -9.01
N SER A 173 10.90 6.86 -9.72
CA SER A 173 9.61 7.22 -9.14
C SER A 173 8.87 6.00 -8.58
N LEU A 174 8.96 4.86 -9.28
CA LEU A 174 8.41 3.58 -8.87
C LEU A 174 9.17 3.01 -7.66
N VAL A 175 10.50 2.97 -7.73
CA VAL A 175 11.37 2.51 -6.63
C VAL A 175 11.13 3.32 -5.38
N LYS A 176 11.15 4.64 -5.48
CA LYS A 176 10.96 5.55 -4.34
C LYS A 176 9.66 5.31 -3.59
N ARG A 177 8.57 5.00 -4.31
CA ARG A 177 7.24 4.92 -3.71
C ARG A 177 6.82 3.51 -3.32
N PHE A 178 7.20 2.50 -4.09
CA PHE A 178 6.63 1.16 -3.97
C PHE A 178 7.63 0.07 -3.60
N VAL A 179 8.92 0.25 -3.87
CA VAL A 179 9.98 -0.69 -3.44
C VAL A 179 10.44 -0.27 -2.05
N ARG A 180 9.75 -0.75 -1.01
CA ARG A 180 9.97 -0.30 0.38
C ARG A 180 10.41 -1.41 1.33
N ASP A 181 10.19 -2.66 0.97
CA ASP A 181 10.56 -3.80 1.79
C ASP A 181 11.98 -4.26 1.42
N PRO A 182 12.97 -4.19 2.35
CA PRO A 182 14.33 -4.62 2.08
C PRO A 182 14.49 -6.11 1.77
N LEU A 183 13.45 -6.91 1.97
CA LEU A 183 13.42 -8.32 1.59
C LEU A 183 13.10 -8.54 0.11
N LEU A 184 12.63 -7.50 -0.61
CA LEU A 184 12.35 -7.60 -2.03
C LEU A 184 13.66 -7.58 -2.85
N PRO A 185 13.78 -8.41 -3.90
CA PRO A 185 14.93 -8.39 -4.81
C PRO A 185 15.19 -7.02 -5.43
N GLU A 186 14.15 -6.25 -5.70
CA GLU A 186 14.21 -4.89 -6.24
C GLU A 186 14.86 -3.91 -5.25
N TYR A 187 14.66 -4.12 -3.95
CA TYR A 187 15.32 -3.32 -2.92
C TYR A 187 16.79 -3.72 -2.76
N GLU A 188 17.11 -5.01 -2.79
CA GLU A 188 18.50 -5.47 -2.79
C GLU A 188 19.27 -4.88 -3.99
N TYR A 189 18.64 -4.88 -5.18
CA TYR A 189 19.22 -4.22 -6.35
C TYR A 189 19.48 -2.72 -6.11
N LEU A 190 18.56 -2.00 -5.48
CA LEU A 190 18.76 -0.59 -5.11
C LEU A 190 20.01 -0.40 -4.24
N LEU A 191 20.21 -1.27 -3.25
CA LEU A 191 21.38 -1.19 -2.34
C LEU A 191 22.70 -1.49 -3.07
N GLU A 192 22.71 -2.54 -3.89
CA GLU A 192 23.92 -2.97 -4.62
C GLU A 192 24.31 -2.01 -5.74
N HIS A 193 23.34 -1.36 -6.38
CA HIS A 193 23.53 -0.42 -7.49
C HIS A 193 23.26 1.04 -7.08
N LYS A 194 23.41 1.36 -5.81
CA LYS A 194 23.13 2.68 -5.26
C LYS A 194 23.74 3.82 -6.05
N GLY A 195 25.00 3.67 -6.49
CA GLY A 195 25.71 4.65 -7.30
C GLY A 195 25.03 5.00 -8.62
N ASP A 196 24.37 4.04 -9.26
CA ASP A 196 23.66 4.26 -10.51
C ASP A 196 22.43 5.14 -10.28
N PHE A 197 21.71 4.91 -9.18
CA PHE A 197 20.58 5.78 -8.77
C PHE A 197 21.07 7.17 -8.36
N GLU A 198 22.17 7.26 -7.61
CA GLU A 198 22.76 8.54 -7.19
C GLU A 198 23.16 9.40 -8.38
N ALA A 199 23.70 8.80 -9.42
CA ALA A 199 24.07 9.50 -10.66
C ALA A 199 22.84 10.14 -11.36
N VAL A 200 21.65 9.56 -11.21
CA VAL A 200 20.43 10.04 -11.88
C VAL A 200 19.65 11.04 -11.05
N VAL A 201 19.54 10.82 -9.73
CA VAL A 201 18.65 11.60 -8.85
C VAL A 201 19.37 12.29 -7.69
N GLY A 202 20.66 12.09 -7.55
CA GLY A 202 21.48 12.67 -6.50
C GLY A 202 21.53 11.84 -5.22
N LYS A 203 22.68 11.85 -4.57
CA LYS A 203 22.97 11.06 -3.35
C LYS A 203 21.96 11.31 -2.24
N GLU A 204 21.62 12.56 -1.96
CA GLU A 204 20.70 12.94 -0.88
C GLU A 204 19.31 12.28 -1.05
N ASN A 205 18.79 12.20 -2.27
CA ASN A 205 17.49 11.58 -2.53
C ASN A 205 17.52 10.08 -2.31
N VAL A 206 18.60 9.41 -2.69
CA VAL A 206 18.78 7.97 -2.52
C VAL A 206 18.99 7.63 -1.04
N ASP A 207 19.89 8.36 -0.36
CA ASP A 207 20.15 8.18 1.08
C ASP A 207 18.89 8.39 1.91
N ARG A 208 18.13 9.45 1.63
CA ARG A 208 16.86 9.73 2.31
C ARG A 208 15.85 8.59 2.11
N LYS A 209 15.69 8.12 0.88
CA LYS A 209 14.80 6.99 0.57
C LYS A 209 15.15 5.76 1.40
N ILE A 210 16.42 5.38 1.41
CA ILE A 210 16.89 4.20 2.14
C ILE A 210 16.71 4.40 3.66
N TYR A 211 17.05 5.58 4.17
CA TYR A 211 16.84 5.91 5.58
C TYR A 211 15.38 5.85 5.99
N ASP A 212 14.49 6.47 5.21
CA ASP A 212 13.04 6.53 5.47
C ASP A 212 12.37 5.14 5.44
N ASP A 213 12.95 4.18 4.74
CA ASP A 213 12.46 2.80 4.73
C ASP A 213 13.06 1.97 5.89
N LEU A 214 14.37 2.08 6.12
CA LEU A 214 15.04 1.27 7.13
C LEU A 214 14.74 1.73 8.56
N TYR A 215 14.64 3.04 8.79
CA TYR A 215 14.45 3.58 10.14
C TYR A 215 13.17 3.07 10.81
N PRO A 216 11.95 3.19 10.22
CA PRO A 216 10.75 2.69 10.87
C PRO A 216 10.76 1.16 11.01
N LEU A 217 11.34 0.44 10.06
CA LEU A 217 11.46 -1.01 10.12
C LEU A 217 12.34 -1.44 11.30
N ILE A 218 13.53 -0.84 11.43
CA ILE A 218 14.48 -1.14 12.50
C ILE A 218 13.91 -0.69 13.85
N ALA A 219 13.36 0.53 13.96
CA ALA A 219 12.83 1.06 15.20
C ALA A 219 11.63 0.25 15.72
N ASN A 220 10.65 -0.08 14.85
CA ASN A 220 9.46 -0.82 15.25
C ASN A 220 9.77 -2.27 15.59
N ASN A 221 10.50 -2.99 14.74
CA ASN A 221 10.84 -4.39 15.01
C ASN A 221 11.80 -4.52 16.18
N CYS A 222 12.70 -3.57 16.39
CA CYS A 222 13.50 -3.54 17.59
C CYS A 222 12.67 -3.40 18.88
N ASN A 223 11.58 -2.65 18.87
CA ASN A 223 10.67 -2.60 20.01
C ASN A 223 9.92 -3.94 20.21
N GLU A 224 9.43 -4.57 19.14
CA GLU A 224 8.76 -5.87 19.21
C GLU A 224 9.68 -7.00 19.71
N ILE A 225 10.96 -6.98 19.31
CA ILE A 225 11.97 -7.98 19.77
C ILE A 225 12.15 -7.92 21.29
N ILE A 226 12.13 -6.71 21.91
CA ILE A 226 12.28 -6.56 23.35
C ILE A 226 11.09 -7.17 24.10
N PHE A 227 9.88 -7.01 23.57
CA PHE A 227 8.66 -7.35 24.30
C PHE A 227 8.16 -8.78 24.01
N ASN A 228 8.56 -9.42 22.91
CA ASN A 228 7.95 -10.67 22.41
C ASN A 228 8.88 -11.88 22.26
N GLU A 229 10.15 -11.86 22.73
CA GLU A 229 11.10 -12.99 22.67
C GLU A 229 11.05 -13.78 21.34
N LYS A 230 11.16 -13.11 20.18
CA LYS A 230 11.10 -13.79 18.89
C LYS A 230 12.34 -14.67 18.68
N ALA A 231 12.12 -15.93 18.34
CA ALA A 231 13.14 -16.97 18.13
C ALA A 231 14.22 -16.64 17.06
N ASP A 232 13.95 -15.66 16.17
CA ASP A 232 14.83 -15.27 15.06
C ASP A 232 15.42 -13.86 15.17
N ALA A 233 15.47 -13.29 16.37
CA ALA A 233 15.97 -11.93 16.59
C ALA A 233 17.42 -11.74 16.06
N SER A 234 18.30 -12.70 16.26
CA SER A 234 19.69 -12.61 15.84
C SER A 234 19.85 -12.54 14.32
N GLN A 235 19.08 -13.33 13.57
CA GLN A 235 19.10 -13.33 12.11
C GLN A 235 18.55 -12.00 11.54
N LEU A 236 17.50 -11.48 12.15
CA LEU A 236 16.91 -10.19 11.76
C LEU A 236 17.88 -9.03 12.01
N LEU A 237 18.54 -8.99 13.17
CA LEU A 237 19.55 -7.97 13.49
C LEU A 237 20.75 -8.04 12.54
N ALA A 238 21.19 -9.25 12.17
CA ALA A 238 22.25 -9.43 11.17
C ALA A 238 21.85 -8.88 9.80
N SER A 239 20.60 -9.08 9.39
CA SER A 239 20.07 -8.50 8.13
C SER A 239 20.07 -6.97 8.18
N TYR A 240 19.67 -6.35 9.29
CA TYR A 240 19.72 -4.89 9.46
C TYR A 240 21.15 -4.36 9.35
N LYS A 241 22.12 -4.99 10.03
CA LYS A 241 23.54 -4.62 9.92
C LYS A 241 24.05 -4.70 8.48
N ARG A 242 23.70 -5.78 7.76
CA ARG A 242 24.06 -5.96 6.35
C ARG A 242 23.50 -4.81 5.51
N TRP A 243 22.22 -4.48 5.61
CA TRP A 243 21.59 -3.42 4.82
C TRP A 243 22.18 -2.03 5.12
N ILE A 244 22.40 -1.70 6.39
CA ILE A 244 23.05 -0.46 6.81
C ILE A 244 24.46 -0.36 6.20
N THR A 245 25.25 -1.44 6.30
CA THR A 245 26.63 -1.47 5.80
C THR A 245 26.69 -1.31 4.29
N ILE A 246 25.88 -2.07 3.53
CA ILE A 246 25.86 -2.01 2.07
C ILE A 246 25.37 -0.64 1.59
N SER A 247 24.35 -0.09 2.24
CA SER A 247 23.76 1.18 1.82
C SER A 247 24.71 2.38 2.04
N ASN A 248 25.58 2.33 3.02
CA ASN A 248 26.52 3.38 3.37
C ASN A 248 25.89 4.79 3.30
N ILE A 249 24.75 4.97 3.96
CA ILE A 249 23.97 6.20 3.98
C ILE A 249 24.49 7.15 5.06
N GLU A 250 24.27 8.45 4.90
CA GLU A 250 24.75 9.50 5.79
C GLU A 250 24.36 9.31 7.27
N ARG A 251 23.18 8.73 7.55
CA ARG A 251 22.71 8.43 8.90
C ARG A 251 22.80 6.95 9.29
N GLY A 252 23.66 6.20 8.59
CA GLY A 252 23.86 4.78 8.84
C GLY A 252 24.34 4.49 10.27
N ASP A 253 25.21 5.32 10.82
CA ASP A 253 25.71 5.19 12.20
C ASP A 253 24.60 5.25 13.24
N TYR A 254 23.59 6.10 13.03
CA TYR A 254 22.43 6.17 13.90
C TYR A 254 21.59 4.90 13.88
N LEU A 255 21.40 4.29 12.72
CA LEU A 255 20.70 3.01 12.58
C LEU A 255 21.51 1.87 13.19
N SER A 256 22.83 1.88 13.01
CA SER A 256 23.75 0.91 13.62
C SER A 256 23.69 0.97 15.15
N ASP A 257 23.70 2.17 15.74
CA ASP A 257 23.57 2.35 17.18
C ASP A 257 22.26 1.72 17.72
N ILE A 258 21.14 1.85 17.01
CA ILE A 258 19.87 1.21 17.40
C ILE A 258 20.01 -0.32 17.38
N VAL A 259 20.57 -0.89 16.33
CA VAL A 259 20.75 -2.35 16.19
C VAL A 259 21.72 -2.88 17.24
N ASP A 260 22.85 -2.23 17.46
CA ASP A 260 23.87 -2.64 18.45
C ASP A 260 23.34 -2.54 19.88
N PHE A 261 22.54 -1.52 20.19
CA PHE A 261 21.85 -1.42 21.48
C PHE A 261 20.94 -2.64 21.73
N LYS A 262 20.18 -3.06 20.72
CA LYS A 262 19.29 -4.22 20.83
C LYS A 262 20.03 -5.53 20.96
N GLU A 263 21.10 -5.68 20.22
CA GLU A 263 21.95 -6.86 20.32
C GLU A 263 22.55 -7.00 21.74
N ALA A 264 23.05 -5.87 22.31
CA ALA A 264 23.56 -5.86 23.69
C ALA A 264 22.47 -6.20 24.71
N PHE A 265 21.25 -5.70 24.50
CA PHE A 265 20.10 -5.99 25.36
C PHE A 265 19.71 -7.47 25.31
N LEU A 266 19.64 -8.07 24.13
CA LEU A 266 19.34 -9.50 23.95
C LEU A 266 20.44 -10.42 24.51
N ALA A 267 21.68 -9.96 24.50
CA ALA A 267 22.81 -10.68 25.09
C ALA A 267 22.91 -10.51 26.61
N ASP A 268 21.95 -9.83 27.26
CA ASP A 268 21.96 -9.47 28.68
C ASP A 268 23.19 -8.63 29.12
N ASP A 269 23.84 -7.96 28.15
CA ASP A 269 24.95 -7.03 28.41
C ASP A 269 24.41 -5.64 28.75
N LEU A 270 23.75 -5.53 29.90
CA LEU A 270 23.15 -4.28 30.38
C LEU A 270 24.15 -3.15 30.52
N LYS A 271 25.45 -3.46 30.82
CA LYS A 271 26.51 -2.44 30.94
C LYS A 271 26.80 -1.80 29.57
N LYS A 272 26.88 -2.59 28.52
CA LYS A 272 27.06 -2.14 27.14
C LYS A 272 25.82 -1.34 26.67
N ALA A 273 24.63 -1.87 26.92
CA ALA A 273 23.37 -1.23 26.56
C ALA A 273 23.21 0.14 27.23
N LEU A 274 23.47 0.26 28.54
CA LEU A 274 23.43 1.54 29.26
C LEU A 274 24.45 2.55 28.73
N LYS A 275 25.69 2.13 28.44
CA LYS A 275 26.71 3.01 27.87
C LYS A 275 26.29 3.58 26.52
N MET A 276 25.60 2.78 25.69
CA MET A 276 25.08 3.23 24.40
C MET A 276 23.91 4.19 24.56
N TYR A 277 23.04 3.94 25.54
CA TYR A 277 21.93 4.83 25.90
C TYR A 277 22.44 6.19 26.37
N ASP A 278 23.39 6.24 27.31
CA ASP A 278 23.98 7.49 27.84
C ASP A 278 24.65 8.32 26.75
N LYS A 279 25.39 7.68 25.82
CA LYS A 279 25.99 8.37 24.67
C LYS A 279 24.97 9.06 23.79
N LYS A 280 23.78 8.50 23.66
CA LYS A 280 22.71 9.03 22.83
C LYS A 280 21.95 10.17 23.49
N PHE A 281 21.70 10.09 24.80
CA PHE A 281 21.07 11.18 25.56
C PHE A 281 21.98 12.40 25.76
N ALA A 282 23.28 12.20 25.90
CA ALA A 282 24.24 13.29 25.92
C ALA A 282 24.25 14.15 24.64
N LEU A 283 23.72 13.64 23.54
CA LEU A 283 23.56 14.38 22.28
C LEU A 283 22.23 15.17 22.19
N LEU A 284 21.28 14.91 23.10
CA LEU A 284 19.99 15.64 23.15
C LEU A 284 20.07 16.84 24.12
N ASP A 285 21.06 16.90 24.99
CA ASP A 285 21.29 18.00 25.95
C ASP A 285 22.22 19.10 25.42
N ASN A 286 22.64 19.04 24.15
CA ASN A 286 23.38 20.06 23.41
C ASN A 286 22.61 20.49 22.15
#